data_0e5d5800da10dd22324744113bbe0016
#
_entry.id   0e5d5800da10dd22324744113bbe0016
#
_cell.length_a   1.000
_cell.length_b   1.000
_cell.length_c   1.000
_cell.angle_alpha   90.00
_cell.angle_beta   90.00
_cell.angle_gamma   90.00
#
_symmetry.space_group_name_H-M   'P 1'
#
loop_
_entity.id
_entity.type
_entity.pdbx_description
1 polymer ?
#
loop_
_entity_poly.entity_id
_entity_poly.type
_entity_poly.pdbx_seq_one_letter_code
_entity_poly.pdbx_strand_id
1 'polypeptide(L)'
;MVDELLSAIGPDLVEFERRLEESVAADGPLADAMEHIVRAGGKRFRPALVLLAAALGTPDRDQAFNLAMGIEFIHTATLVHDDLIDHASTRRGITTIHETVGVNPAIIIGDYYFAKGANLMASIGEPSIDLAISNTVMTICLGELLQLTSRRDYDQSLEEYHNKIARKTAALVETCCYCGAVVANLDAPRTEALRQYGFLIGMAFQIADDVLDYTSTAAELGKPVGADLRQGTVTLPLMLALQEPSVAPALRALVAHEPMTDADHEEVVRLVCASSAIEHAEAQAHDFAVRARAQLAAFDDSPSRDTLERVCDYVVERRS
;
A
#
# COMPACT_ATOMS: atom_id res chain seq x y z
N MET A 1 -0.27 14.39 -12.05
CA MET A 1 0.91 14.20 -11.15
C MET A 1 1.45 12.77 -11.25
N VAL A 2 0.66 11.71 -10.94
CA VAL A 2 1.17 10.30 -11.07
C VAL A 2 1.51 9.95 -12.52
N ASP A 3 0.67 10.30 -13.48
CA ASP A 3 0.91 10.06 -14.91
C ASP A 3 2.19 10.74 -15.41
N GLU A 4 2.47 11.93 -14.92
CA GLU A 4 3.70 12.66 -15.24
C GLU A 4 4.93 12.02 -14.56
N LEU A 5 4.78 11.57 -13.30
CA LEU A 5 5.81 10.83 -12.59
C LEU A 5 6.19 9.55 -13.33
N LEU A 6 5.20 8.80 -13.79
CA LEU A 6 5.37 7.51 -14.43
C LEU A 6 5.52 7.58 -15.97
N SER A 7 5.73 8.77 -16.52
CA SER A 7 5.85 8.98 -17.98
C SER A 7 6.93 8.14 -18.65
N ALA A 8 8.02 7.82 -17.93
CA ALA A 8 9.11 6.97 -18.44
C ALA A 8 8.66 5.53 -18.80
N ILE A 9 7.61 5.04 -18.13
CA ILE A 9 7.00 3.72 -18.38
C ILE A 9 5.55 3.83 -18.88
N GLY A 10 5.14 5.02 -19.36
CA GLY A 10 3.78 5.26 -19.84
C GLY A 10 3.28 4.23 -20.85
N PRO A 11 4.05 3.89 -21.91
CA PRO A 11 3.67 2.85 -22.86
C PRO A 11 3.52 1.46 -22.21
N ASP A 12 4.34 1.13 -21.21
CA ASP A 12 4.26 -0.14 -20.51
C ASP A 12 3.05 -0.20 -19.57
N LEU A 13 2.66 0.93 -18.96
CA LEU A 13 1.43 0.99 -18.16
C LEU A 13 0.18 0.83 -19.02
N VAL A 14 0.16 1.39 -20.23
CA VAL A 14 -0.95 1.19 -21.18
C VAL A 14 -1.06 -0.28 -21.59
N GLU A 15 0.05 -0.92 -21.90
CA GLU A 15 0.08 -2.36 -22.22
C GLU A 15 -0.28 -3.23 -21.01
N PHE A 16 0.16 -2.84 -19.80
CA PHE A 16 -0.23 -3.50 -18.55
C PHE A 16 -1.75 -3.47 -18.35
N GLU A 17 -2.40 -2.31 -18.50
CA GLU A 17 -3.87 -2.19 -18.35
C GLU A 17 -4.59 -3.06 -19.36
N ARG A 18 -4.19 -3.02 -20.63
CA ARG A 18 -4.77 -3.87 -21.67
C ARG A 18 -4.69 -5.37 -21.32
N ARG A 19 -3.50 -5.84 -20.90
CA ARG A 19 -3.30 -7.25 -20.50
C ARG A 19 -4.08 -7.60 -19.24
N LEU A 20 -4.15 -6.69 -18.27
CA LEU A 20 -4.88 -6.88 -17.04
C LEU A 20 -6.38 -7.05 -17.34
N GLU A 21 -6.98 -6.17 -18.15
CA GLU A 21 -8.39 -6.25 -18.55
C GLU A 21 -8.69 -7.54 -19.32
N GLU A 22 -7.86 -7.91 -20.29
CA GLU A 22 -8.02 -9.18 -21.02
C GLU A 22 -7.93 -10.40 -20.12
N SER A 23 -7.10 -10.32 -19.07
CA SER A 23 -6.92 -11.44 -18.14
C SER A 23 -8.10 -11.64 -17.18
N VAL A 24 -8.91 -10.61 -16.94
CA VAL A 24 -10.06 -10.67 -15.99
C VAL A 24 -11.31 -11.21 -16.65
N ALA A 25 -11.39 -11.25 -17.97
CA ALA A 25 -12.55 -11.78 -18.71
C ALA A 25 -12.94 -13.14 -18.14
N ALA A 26 -14.02 -13.16 -17.37
CA ALA A 26 -14.56 -14.34 -16.72
C ALA A 26 -15.94 -14.64 -17.30
N ASP A 27 -16.28 -15.91 -17.42
CA ASP A 27 -17.63 -16.35 -17.75
C ASP A 27 -18.41 -16.61 -16.46
N GLY A 28 -19.65 -16.19 -16.41
CA GLY A 28 -20.55 -16.56 -15.33
C GLY A 28 -21.21 -15.39 -14.60
N PRO A 29 -22.05 -15.68 -13.61
CA PRO A 29 -22.94 -14.68 -12.99
C PRO A 29 -22.22 -13.61 -12.14
N LEU A 30 -20.93 -13.79 -11.86
CA LEU A 30 -20.11 -12.82 -11.11
C LEU A 30 -19.05 -12.12 -11.96
N ALA A 31 -19.05 -12.37 -13.28
CA ALA A 31 -18.10 -11.78 -14.21
C ALA A 31 -18.08 -10.24 -14.13
N ASP A 32 -19.26 -9.61 -14.12
CA ASP A 32 -19.39 -8.16 -14.03
C ASP A 32 -18.80 -7.60 -12.73
N ALA A 33 -18.99 -8.29 -11.61
CA ALA A 33 -18.46 -7.87 -10.32
C ALA A 33 -16.92 -7.99 -10.27
N MET A 34 -16.37 -9.04 -10.87
CA MET A 34 -14.92 -9.26 -10.99
C MET A 34 -14.28 -8.21 -11.89
N GLU A 35 -14.84 -7.98 -13.08
CA GLU A 35 -14.36 -6.93 -13.99
C GLU A 35 -14.45 -5.54 -13.37
N HIS A 36 -15.55 -5.26 -12.65
CA HIS A 36 -15.79 -3.96 -12.04
C HIS A 36 -14.67 -3.52 -11.10
N ILE A 37 -14.18 -4.40 -10.23
CA ILE A 37 -13.13 -4.03 -9.26
C ILE A 37 -11.79 -3.76 -9.94
N VAL A 38 -11.46 -4.48 -11.00
CA VAL A 38 -10.22 -4.26 -11.76
C VAL A 38 -10.31 -2.98 -12.58
N ARG A 39 -11.46 -2.75 -13.25
CA ARG A 39 -11.74 -1.52 -14.01
C ARG A 39 -11.93 -0.27 -13.14
N ALA A 40 -12.28 -0.44 -11.85
CA ALA A 40 -12.32 0.67 -10.89
C ALA A 40 -10.97 1.40 -10.78
N GLY A 41 -9.94 0.80 -11.33
CA GLY A 41 -8.64 1.40 -11.53
C GLY A 41 -7.90 1.67 -10.22
N GLY A 42 -6.85 2.43 -10.35
CA GLY A 42 -6.00 2.87 -9.25
C GLY A 42 -4.78 3.58 -9.80
N LYS A 43 -3.93 4.08 -8.92
CA LYS A 43 -2.68 4.74 -9.30
C LYS A 43 -1.64 3.77 -9.89
N ARG A 44 -1.94 2.48 -9.92
CA ARG A 44 -1.05 1.38 -10.41
C ARG A 44 0.38 1.49 -9.90
N PHE A 45 0.52 1.96 -8.69
CA PHE A 45 1.82 2.21 -8.05
C PHE A 45 2.66 0.94 -7.92
N ARG A 46 2.06 -0.19 -7.54
CA ARG A 46 2.76 -1.47 -7.38
C ARG A 46 3.22 -2.07 -8.71
N PRO A 47 2.37 -2.20 -9.74
CA PRO A 47 2.80 -2.58 -11.08
C PRO A 47 3.90 -1.68 -11.65
N ALA A 48 3.79 -0.36 -11.43
CA ALA A 48 4.81 0.59 -11.86
C ALA A 48 6.17 0.32 -11.21
N LEU A 49 6.20 0.03 -9.91
CA LEU A 49 7.45 -0.33 -9.22
C LEU A 49 8.07 -1.63 -9.76
N VAL A 50 7.24 -2.64 -10.07
CA VAL A 50 7.72 -3.87 -10.72
C VAL A 50 8.38 -3.55 -12.06
N LEU A 51 7.69 -2.80 -12.93
CA LEU A 51 8.17 -2.48 -14.27
C LEU A 51 9.42 -1.58 -14.24
N LEU A 52 9.47 -0.59 -13.35
CA LEU A 52 10.63 0.28 -13.14
C LEU A 52 11.84 -0.51 -12.64
N ALA A 53 11.64 -1.39 -11.65
CA ALA A 53 12.71 -2.25 -11.14
C ALA A 53 13.22 -3.21 -12.22
N ALA A 54 12.32 -3.80 -12.99
CA ALA A 54 12.67 -4.67 -14.12
C ALA A 54 13.45 -3.93 -15.20
N ALA A 55 13.11 -2.68 -15.48
CA ALA A 55 13.79 -1.86 -16.50
C ALA A 55 15.21 -1.42 -16.13
N LEU A 56 15.68 -1.70 -14.89
CA LEU A 56 17.08 -1.48 -14.48
C LEU A 56 18.03 -2.61 -14.92
N GLY A 57 17.50 -3.68 -15.52
CA GLY A 57 18.29 -4.79 -16.04
C GLY A 57 17.83 -5.18 -17.44
N THR A 58 17.82 -6.47 -17.72
CA THR A 58 17.44 -7.04 -19.02
C THR A 58 16.31 -8.06 -18.86
N PRO A 59 15.07 -7.60 -18.57
CA PRO A 59 13.95 -8.49 -18.32
C PRO A 59 13.46 -9.16 -19.60
N ASP A 60 12.92 -10.37 -19.46
CA ASP A 60 11.92 -10.85 -20.39
C ASP A 60 10.64 -10.02 -20.18
N ARG A 61 10.15 -9.42 -21.28
CA ARG A 61 9.02 -8.47 -21.18
C ARG A 61 7.72 -9.14 -20.74
N ASP A 62 7.45 -10.35 -21.20
CA ASP A 62 6.22 -11.06 -20.82
C ASP A 62 6.27 -11.52 -19.36
N GLN A 63 7.43 -11.94 -18.88
CA GLN A 63 7.63 -12.25 -17.46
C GLN A 63 7.42 -11.02 -16.57
N ALA A 64 7.95 -9.85 -16.97
CA ALA A 64 7.76 -8.61 -16.22
C ALA A 64 6.26 -8.20 -16.14
N PHE A 65 5.52 -8.36 -17.24
CA PHE A 65 4.05 -8.11 -17.23
C PHE A 65 3.29 -9.14 -16.41
N ASN A 66 3.62 -10.44 -16.52
CA ASN A 66 2.99 -11.48 -15.71
C ASN A 66 3.21 -11.23 -14.21
N LEU A 67 4.44 -10.80 -13.84
CA LEU A 67 4.74 -10.41 -12.46
C LEU A 67 3.92 -9.21 -12.01
N ALA A 68 3.89 -8.14 -12.82
CA ALA A 68 3.16 -6.91 -12.49
C ALA A 68 1.65 -7.18 -12.33
N MET A 69 1.05 -7.97 -13.23
CA MET A 69 -0.36 -8.40 -13.13
C MET A 69 -0.59 -9.30 -11.91
N GLY A 70 0.32 -10.24 -11.66
CA GLY A 70 0.23 -11.12 -10.50
C GLY A 70 0.21 -10.36 -9.18
N ILE A 71 1.09 -9.38 -9.03
CA ILE A 71 1.15 -8.48 -7.87
C ILE A 71 -0.15 -7.67 -7.75
N GLU A 72 -0.68 -7.13 -8.85
CA GLU A 72 -1.92 -6.33 -8.81
C GLU A 72 -3.13 -7.20 -8.45
N PHE A 73 -3.21 -8.45 -8.91
CA PHE A 73 -4.25 -9.38 -8.48
C PHE A 73 -4.17 -9.71 -6.99
N ILE A 74 -2.97 -9.95 -6.46
CA ILE A 74 -2.80 -10.16 -5.01
C ILE A 74 -3.23 -8.92 -4.24
N HIS A 75 -2.82 -7.72 -4.68
CA HIS A 75 -3.26 -6.48 -4.04
C HIS A 75 -4.79 -6.29 -4.12
N THR A 76 -5.39 -6.57 -5.27
CA THR A 76 -6.85 -6.51 -5.43
C THR A 76 -7.55 -7.48 -4.47
N ALA A 77 -7.03 -8.69 -4.32
CA ALA A 77 -7.55 -9.67 -3.36
C ALA A 77 -7.49 -9.16 -1.92
N THR A 78 -6.36 -8.56 -1.51
CA THR A 78 -6.27 -7.96 -0.16
C THR A 78 -7.31 -6.86 0.03
N LEU A 79 -7.53 -5.99 -0.98
CA LEU A 79 -8.53 -4.93 -0.88
C LEU A 79 -9.96 -5.48 -0.74
N VAL A 80 -10.32 -6.57 -1.46
CA VAL A 80 -11.65 -7.20 -1.34
C VAL A 80 -11.86 -7.75 0.07
N HIS A 81 -10.84 -8.40 0.64
CA HIS A 81 -10.94 -8.96 1.98
C HIS A 81 -10.89 -7.87 3.06
N ASP A 82 -10.05 -6.84 2.91
CA ASP A 82 -9.98 -5.70 3.83
C ASP A 82 -11.32 -4.96 3.90
N ASP A 83 -11.96 -4.69 2.75
CA ASP A 83 -13.28 -4.06 2.69
C ASP A 83 -14.34 -4.83 3.50
N LEU A 84 -14.25 -6.16 3.47
CA LEU A 84 -15.15 -7.03 4.18
C LEU A 84 -14.87 -7.05 5.69
N ILE A 85 -13.59 -7.08 6.08
CA ILE A 85 -13.13 -7.05 7.48
C ILE A 85 -13.48 -5.71 8.13
N ASP A 86 -13.35 -4.60 7.39
CA ASP A 86 -13.61 -3.24 7.87
C ASP A 86 -15.07 -2.80 7.68
N HIS A 87 -15.93 -3.67 7.13
CA HIS A 87 -17.34 -3.36 6.80
C HIS A 87 -17.48 -2.08 5.96
N ALA A 88 -16.55 -1.85 5.02
CA ALA A 88 -16.52 -0.66 4.19
C ALA A 88 -17.57 -0.73 3.08
N SER A 89 -18.55 0.17 3.06
CA SER A 89 -19.58 0.21 2.01
C SER A 89 -19.08 0.75 0.68
N THR A 90 -18.03 1.56 0.69
CA THR A 90 -17.46 2.19 -0.51
C THR A 90 -15.93 2.17 -0.47
N ARG A 91 -15.32 2.06 -1.65
CA ARG A 91 -13.88 2.19 -1.87
C ARG A 91 -13.62 3.02 -3.13
N ARG A 92 -12.82 4.08 -3.02
CA ARG A 92 -12.54 5.01 -4.14
C ARG A 92 -13.81 5.56 -4.82
N GLY A 93 -14.86 5.78 -4.02
CA GLY A 93 -16.14 6.30 -4.52
C GLY A 93 -17.06 5.28 -5.20
N ILE A 94 -16.67 4.01 -5.26
CA ILE A 94 -17.51 2.90 -5.77
C ILE A 94 -17.97 1.99 -4.64
N THR A 95 -19.12 1.33 -4.84
CA THR A 95 -19.65 0.32 -3.90
C THR A 95 -18.71 -0.88 -3.83
N THR A 96 -18.44 -1.38 -2.63
CA THR A 96 -17.57 -2.55 -2.41
C THR A 96 -18.22 -3.85 -2.92
N ILE A 97 -17.39 -4.85 -3.18
CA ILE A 97 -17.86 -6.14 -3.73
C ILE A 97 -18.89 -6.80 -2.80
N HIS A 98 -18.63 -6.83 -1.48
CA HIS A 98 -19.54 -7.50 -0.54
C HIS A 98 -20.90 -6.81 -0.42
N GLU A 99 -20.99 -5.51 -0.64
CA GLU A 99 -22.24 -4.78 -0.72
C GLU A 99 -23.01 -5.07 -2.02
N THR A 100 -22.28 -5.39 -3.09
CA THR A 100 -22.88 -5.66 -4.43
C THR A 100 -23.36 -7.10 -4.56
N VAL A 101 -22.54 -8.08 -4.16
CA VAL A 101 -22.81 -9.51 -4.39
C VAL A 101 -22.95 -10.33 -3.10
N GLY A 102 -22.77 -9.72 -1.94
CA GLY A 102 -22.82 -10.36 -0.63
C GLY A 102 -21.47 -10.92 -0.15
N VAL A 103 -21.42 -11.27 1.14
CA VAL A 103 -20.21 -11.67 1.86
C VAL A 103 -19.54 -12.91 1.26
N ASN A 104 -20.30 -14.01 1.07
CA ASN A 104 -19.73 -15.28 0.60
C ASN A 104 -19.11 -15.18 -0.80
N PRO A 105 -19.78 -14.57 -1.81
CA PRO A 105 -19.16 -14.36 -3.11
C PRO A 105 -17.92 -13.45 -3.04
N ALA A 106 -17.91 -12.42 -2.17
CA ALA A 106 -16.75 -11.53 -2.03
C ALA A 106 -15.51 -12.28 -1.53
N ILE A 107 -15.66 -13.19 -0.54
CA ILE A 107 -14.56 -14.05 -0.07
C ILE A 107 -14.00 -14.86 -1.23
N ILE A 108 -14.88 -15.53 -1.99
CA ILE A 108 -14.48 -16.42 -3.11
C ILE A 108 -13.80 -15.62 -4.24
N ILE A 109 -14.26 -14.41 -4.52
CA ILE A 109 -13.63 -13.50 -5.51
C ILE A 109 -12.22 -13.12 -5.06
N GLY A 110 -12.02 -12.78 -3.77
CA GLY A 110 -10.70 -12.54 -3.23
C GLY A 110 -9.77 -13.75 -3.35
N ASP A 111 -10.24 -14.94 -2.98
CA ASP A 111 -9.48 -16.20 -3.12
C ASP A 111 -9.13 -16.49 -4.58
N TYR A 112 -10.06 -16.24 -5.50
CA TYR A 112 -9.80 -16.39 -6.94
C TYR A 112 -8.69 -15.48 -7.42
N TYR A 113 -8.66 -14.20 -6.98
CA TYR A 113 -7.62 -13.26 -7.36
C TYR A 113 -6.27 -13.61 -6.73
N PHE A 114 -6.22 -14.10 -5.50
CA PHE A 114 -5.00 -14.66 -4.93
C PHE A 114 -4.45 -15.82 -5.77
N ALA A 115 -5.30 -16.78 -6.13
CA ALA A 115 -4.92 -17.92 -6.95
C ALA A 115 -4.47 -17.50 -8.36
N LYS A 116 -5.16 -16.52 -8.97
CA LYS A 116 -4.83 -15.99 -10.30
C LYS A 116 -3.47 -15.27 -10.28
N GLY A 117 -3.22 -14.45 -9.28
CA GLY A 117 -1.93 -13.79 -9.09
C GLY A 117 -0.80 -14.79 -8.92
N ALA A 118 -0.98 -15.79 -8.05
CA ALA A 118 -0.01 -16.86 -7.85
C ALA A 118 0.25 -17.66 -9.14
N ASN A 119 -0.79 -17.98 -9.93
CA ASN A 119 -0.65 -18.68 -11.19
C ASN A 119 0.17 -17.91 -12.24
N LEU A 120 -0.06 -16.59 -12.38
CA LEU A 120 0.72 -15.74 -13.28
C LEU A 120 2.20 -15.71 -12.88
N MET A 121 2.51 -15.62 -11.59
CA MET A 121 3.89 -15.59 -11.11
C MET A 121 4.57 -16.96 -11.24
N ALA A 122 3.88 -18.04 -10.93
CA ALA A 122 4.39 -19.40 -11.14
C ALA A 122 4.69 -19.69 -12.62
N SER A 123 3.97 -19.07 -13.57
CA SER A 123 4.25 -19.21 -15.01
C SER A 123 5.60 -18.61 -15.44
N ILE A 124 6.22 -17.75 -14.61
CA ILE A 124 7.56 -17.20 -14.83
C ILE A 124 8.62 -18.31 -14.69
N GLY A 125 8.37 -19.30 -13.85
CA GLY A 125 9.28 -20.43 -13.66
C GLY A 125 10.50 -20.10 -12.79
N GLU A 126 10.42 -19.07 -11.96
CA GLU A 126 11.48 -18.64 -11.05
C GLU A 126 11.07 -18.91 -9.59
N PRO A 127 11.57 -19.98 -8.94
CA PRO A 127 11.14 -20.39 -7.61
C PRO A 127 11.34 -19.35 -6.51
N SER A 128 12.30 -18.44 -6.68
CA SER A 128 12.55 -17.37 -5.71
C SER A 128 11.42 -16.35 -5.66
N ILE A 129 10.72 -16.13 -6.78
CA ILE A 129 9.53 -15.27 -6.87
C ILE A 129 8.36 -15.94 -6.14
N ASP A 130 8.12 -17.25 -6.38
CA ASP A 130 7.04 -17.98 -5.71
C ASP A 130 7.21 -17.99 -4.20
N LEU A 131 8.44 -18.17 -3.73
CA LEU A 131 8.76 -18.13 -2.31
C LEU A 131 8.57 -16.72 -1.72
N ALA A 132 9.05 -15.69 -2.42
CA ALA A 132 8.90 -14.31 -1.98
C ALA A 132 7.42 -13.92 -1.82
N ILE A 133 6.61 -14.23 -2.82
CA ILE A 133 5.17 -13.94 -2.79
C ILE A 133 4.44 -14.70 -1.69
N SER A 134 4.73 -15.99 -1.53
CA SER A 134 4.09 -16.80 -0.48
C SER A 134 4.40 -16.24 0.91
N ASN A 135 5.66 -15.88 1.16
CA ASN A 135 6.10 -15.24 2.41
C ASN A 135 5.44 -13.88 2.61
N THR A 136 5.30 -13.10 1.54
CA THR A 136 4.67 -11.78 1.58
C THR A 136 3.19 -11.87 1.93
N VAL A 137 2.44 -12.77 1.32
CA VAL A 137 1.02 -12.98 1.65
C VAL A 137 0.86 -13.41 3.11
N MET A 138 1.66 -14.35 3.60
CA MET A 138 1.65 -14.73 5.02
C MET A 138 1.97 -13.52 5.93
N THR A 139 2.95 -12.71 5.54
CA THR A 139 3.35 -11.52 6.29
C THR A 139 2.24 -10.47 6.36
N ILE A 140 1.54 -10.23 5.25
CA ILE A 140 0.39 -9.33 5.19
C ILE A 140 -0.74 -9.83 6.11
N CYS A 141 -1.08 -11.12 6.05
CA CYS A 141 -2.09 -11.70 6.93
C CYS A 141 -1.74 -11.53 8.42
N LEU A 142 -0.48 -11.75 8.80
CA LEU A 142 -0.01 -11.49 10.16
C LEU A 142 -0.06 -10.00 10.53
N GLY A 143 0.23 -9.11 9.59
CA GLY A 143 0.09 -7.67 9.77
C GLY A 143 -1.36 -7.25 10.03
N GLU A 144 -2.31 -7.83 9.29
CA GLU A 144 -3.74 -7.58 9.49
C GLU A 144 -4.23 -8.10 10.85
N LEU A 145 -3.81 -9.30 11.25
CA LEU A 145 -4.11 -9.82 12.58
C LEU A 145 -3.56 -8.94 13.71
N LEU A 146 -2.35 -8.40 13.55
CA LEU A 146 -1.78 -7.42 14.49
C LEU A 146 -2.62 -6.16 14.54
N GLN A 147 -3.07 -5.64 13.40
CA GLN A 147 -3.93 -4.46 13.36
C GLN A 147 -5.26 -4.71 14.09
N LEU A 148 -5.90 -5.86 13.87
CA LEU A 148 -7.14 -6.22 14.54
C LEU A 148 -6.98 -6.34 16.06
N THR A 149 -5.87 -6.93 16.52
CA THR A 149 -5.60 -7.14 17.95
C THR A 149 -5.10 -5.89 18.68
N SER A 150 -4.54 -4.90 17.95
CA SER A 150 -4.08 -3.62 18.51
C SER A 150 -5.08 -2.48 18.30
N ARG A 151 -6.33 -2.78 17.94
CA ARG A 151 -7.37 -1.75 17.85
C ARG A 151 -7.58 -1.10 19.22
N ARG A 152 -7.59 0.24 19.23
CA ARG A 152 -7.73 1.08 20.43
C ARG A 152 -6.64 0.89 21.49
N ASP A 153 -5.51 0.30 21.12
CA ASP A 153 -4.33 0.26 21.97
C ASP A 153 -3.55 1.59 21.84
N TYR A 154 -3.90 2.53 22.70
CA TYR A 154 -3.30 3.87 22.74
C TYR A 154 -1.94 3.92 23.44
N ASP A 155 -1.47 2.79 23.97
CA ASP A 155 -0.17 2.64 24.64
C ASP A 155 0.81 1.78 23.83
N GLN A 156 0.46 1.39 22.58
CA GLN A 156 1.36 0.65 21.71
C GLN A 156 2.70 1.40 21.51
N SER A 157 3.79 0.65 21.42
CA SER A 157 5.12 1.20 21.16
C SER A 157 5.33 1.58 19.69
N LEU A 158 6.30 2.45 19.41
CA LEU A 158 6.72 2.78 18.04
C LEU A 158 7.24 1.55 17.28
N GLU A 159 7.87 0.60 17.98
CA GLU A 159 8.34 -0.65 17.40
C GLU A 159 7.15 -1.51 16.91
N GLU A 160 6.10 -1.65 17.71
CA GLU A 160 4.88 -2.37 17.33
C GLU A 160 4.19 -1.69 16.14
N TYR A 161 4.10 -0.37 16.14
CA TYR A 161 3.58 0.39 15.00
C TYR A 161 4.40 0.13 13.73
N HIS A 162 5.74 0.30 13.79
CA HIS A 162 6.59 0.05 12.62
C HIS A 162 6.51 -1.39 12.13
N ASN A 163 6.46 -2.39 13.04
CA ASN A 163 6.29 -3.79 12.68
C ASN A 163 4.94 -4.04 11.98
N LYS A 164 3.86 -3.40 12.43
CA LYS A 164 2.54 -3.48 11.82
C LYS A 164 2.54 -2.95 10.38
N ILE A 165 3.02 -1.72 10.16
CA ILE A 165 3.05 -1.12 8.83
C ILE A 165 4.06 -1.80 7.89
N ALA A 166 5.18 -2.30 8.43
CA ALA A 166 6.14 -3.10 7.67
C ALA A 166 5.47 -4.35 7.10
N ARG A 167 4.69 -5.06 7.91
CA ARG A 167 4.01 -6.29 7.49
C ARG A 167 2.82 -6.03 6.57
N LYS A 168 1.96 -5.07 6.92
CA LYS A 168 0.72 -4.82 6.18
C LYS A 168 0.98 -4.15 4.83
N THR A 169 1.91 -3.22 4.77
CA THR A 169 2.11 -2.36 3.59
C THR A 169 3.48 -2.53 2.95
N ALA A 170 4.57 -2.37 3.71
CA ALA A 170 5.91 -2.33 3.13
C ALA A 170 6.34 -3.68 2.52
N ALA A 171 5.92 -4.81 3.08
CA ALA A 171 6.26 -6.13 2.57
C ALA A 171 5.88 -6.35 1.09
N LEU A 172 4.69 -5.88 0.66
CA LEU A 172 4.30 -6.01 -0.74
C LEU A 172 5.09 -5.08 -1.66
N VAL A 173 5.41 -3.86 -1.20
CA VAL A 173 6.23 -2.90 -1.96
C VAL A 173 7.67 -3.41 -2.09
N GLU A 174 8.24 -3.96 -1.02
CA GLU A 174 9.52 -4.68 -1.03
C GLU A 174 9.54 -5.78 -2.09
N THR A 175 8.50 -6.60 -2.10
CA THR A 175 8.35 -7.72 -3.04
C THR A 175 8.22 -7.26 -4.48
N CYS A 176 7.53 -6.14 -4.76
CA CYS A 176 7.48 -5.55 -6.10
C CYS A 176 8.88 -5.27 -6.64
N CYS A 177 9.72 -4.61 -5.85
CA CYS A 177 11.06 -4.22 -6.25
C CYS A 177 12.02 -5.43 -6.30
N TYR A 178 11.94 -6.33 -5.32
CA TYR A 178 12.72 -7.55 -5.30
C TYR A 178 12.44 -8.45 -6.51
N CYS A 179 11.18 -8.79 -6.75
CA CYS A 179 10.81 -9.66 -7.86
C CYS A 179 11.06 -8.99 -9.23
N GLY A 180 10.88 -7.66 -9.31
CA GLY A 180 11.28 -6.88 -10.49
C GLY A 180 12.78 -7.00 -10.79
N ALA A 181 13.63 -6.96 -9.76
CA ALA A 181 15.07 -7.17 -9.89
C ALA A 181 15.42 -8.60 -10.34
N VAL A 182 14.70 -9.61 -9.83
CA VAL A 182 14.90 -11.01 -10.21
C VAL A 182 14.57 -11.25 -11.68
N VAL A 183 13.42 -10.80 -12.19
CA VAL A 183 13.07 -10.94 -13.62
C VAL A 183 13.97 -10.11 -14.53
N ALA A 184 14.63 -9.08 -14.00
CA ALA A 184 15.62 -8.26 -14.71
C ALA A 184 17.00 -8.90 -14.77
N ASN A 185 17.20 -10.07 -14.18
CA ASN A 185 18.48 -10.77 -14.09
C ASN A 185 19.58 -9.93 -13.42
N LEU A 186 19.24 -9.12 -12.43
CA LEU A 186 20.21 -8.34 -11.66
C LEU A 186 21.04 -9.24 -10.75
N ASP A 187 22.30 -8.82 -10.50
CA ASP A 187 23.14 -9.51 -9.52
C ASP A 187 22.63 -9.34 -8.09
N ALA A 188 23.12 -10.17 -7.18
CA ALA A 188 22.65 -10.20 -5.80
C ALA A 188 22.76 -8.85 -5.05
N PRO A 189 23.87 -8.06 -5.18
CA PRO A 189 23.94 -6.74 -4.56
C PRO A 189 22.89 -5.75 -5.06
N ARG A 190 22.62 -5.70 -6.38
CA ARG A 190 21.61 -4.82 -6.95
C ARG A 190 20.20 -5.29 -6.65
N THR A 191 19.96 -6.60 -6.62
CA THR A 191 18.69 -7.17 -6.18
C THR A 191 18.40 -6.80 -4.74
N GLU A 192 19.39 -6.90 -3.84
CA GLU A 192 19.24 -6.50 -2.44
C GLU A 192 19.00 -4.99 -2.29
N ALA A 193 19.68 -4.15 -3.08
CA ALA A 193 19.46 -2.72 -3.06
C ALA A 193 18.01 -2.35 -3.44
N LEU A 194 17.44 -2.98 -4.48
CA LEU A 194 16.04 -2.79 -4.85
C LEU A 194 15.07 -3.35 -3.80
N ARG A 195 15.38 -4.47 -3.18
CA ARG A 195 14.60 -5.01 -2.07
C ARG A 195 14.52 -4.00 -0.92
N GLN A 196 15.66 -3.43 -0.51
CA GLN A 196 15.73 -2.40 0.53
C GLN A 196 15.02 -1.11 0.12
N TYR A 197 15.18 -0.69 -1.15
CA TYR A 197 14.47 0.45 -1.70
C TYR A 197 12.94 0.26 -1.54
N GLY A 198 12.41 -0.88 -1.97
CA GLY A 198 10.98 -1.18 -1.90
C GLY A 198 10.45 -1.18 -0.47
N PHE A 199 11.18 -1.81 0.47
CA PHE A 199 10.83 -1.78 1.88
C PHE A 199 10.73 -0.35 2.43
N LEU A 200 11.77 0.46 2.21
CA LEU A 200 11.85 1.83 2.71
C LEU A 200 10.78 2.74 2.11
N ILE A 201 10.50 2.60 0.80
CA ILE A 201 9.40 3.32 0.14
C ILE A 201 8.04 2.89 0.70
N GLY A 202 7.86 1.60 0.97
CA GLY A 202 6.63 1.09 1.58
C GLY A 202 6.39 1.67 2.99
N MET A 203 7.43 1.79 3.79
CA MET A 203 7.37 2.45 5.11
C MET A 203 7.02 3.93 4.99
N ALA A 204 7.73 4.68 4.13
CA ALA A 204 7.47 6.09 3.88
C ALA A 204 6.03 6.31 3.39
N PHE A 205 5.58 5.46 2.46
CA PHE A 205 4.23 5.50 1.90
C PHE A 205 3.15 5.35 2.97
N GLN A 206 3.29 4.38 3.88
CA GLN A 206 2.27 4.16 4.92
C GLN A 206 2.27 5.31 5.93
N ILE A 207 3.44 5.80 6.38
CA ILE A 207 3.50 6.93 7.31
C ILE A 207 2.88 8.18 6.67
N ALA A 208 3.14 8.43 5.38
CA ALA A 208 2.52 9.55 4.67
C ALA A 208 1.00 9.38 4.55
N ASP A 209 0.47 8.15 4.33
CA ASP A 209 -0.97 7.89 4.36
C ASP A 209 -1.57 8.18 5.74
N ASP A 210 -0.90 7.77 6.81
CA ASP A 210 -1.34 8.02 8.19
C ASP A 210 -1.38 9.53 8.51
N VAL A 211 -0.43 10.32 7.99
CA VAL A 211 -0.44 11.79 8.10
C VAL A 211 -1.60 12.39 7.31
N LEU A 212 -1.81 11.93 6.07
CA LEU A 212 -2.89 12.42 5.21
C LEU A 212 -4.27 12.18 5.80
N ASP A 213 -4.47 11.10 6.56
CA ASP A 213 -5.75 10.83 7.26
C ASP A 213 -6.12 11.93 8.25
N TYR A 214 -5.13 12.68 8.79
CA TYR A 214 -5.36 13.84 9.67
C TYR A 214 -5.37 15.18 8.95
N THR A 215 -4.57 15.36 7.89
CA THR A 215 -4.27 16.67 7.32
C THR A 215 -5.02 17.00 6.04
N SER A 216 -5.56 15.99 5.33
CA SER A 216 -6.33 16.19 4.10
C SER A 216 -7.78 16.56 4.38
N THR A 217 -8.49 16.99 3.33
CA THR A 217 -9.93 17.23 3.39
C THR A 217 -10.71 15.96 3.03
N ALA A 218 -11.96 15.85 3.52
CA ALA A 218 -12.85 14.75 3.15
C ALA A 218 -13.08 14.64 1.63
N ALA A 219 -13.03 15.77 0.91
CA ALA A 219 -13.16 15.81 -0.54
C ALA A 219 -11.93 15.21 -1.26
N GLU A 220 -10.72 15.43 -0.73
CA GLU A 220 -9.47 14.89 -1.28
C GLU A 220 -9.31 13.40 -0.96
N LEU A 221 -9.68 12.98 0.25
CA LEU A 221 -9.56 11.58 0.71
C LEU A 221 -10.67 10.68 0.15
N GLY A 222 -11.83 11.23 -0.18
CA GLY A 222 -13.03 10.44 -0.47
C GLY A 222 -13.61 9.70 0.73
N LYS A 223 -13.12 9.98 1.94
CA LYS A 223 -13.55 9.45 3.25
C LYS A 223 -13.49 10.55 4.31
N PRO A 224 -14.21 10.42 5.46
CA PRO A 224 -14.07 11.36 6.56
C PRO A 224 -12.62 11.44 7.06
N VAL A 225 -12.18 12.62 7.48
CA VAL A 225 -10.88 12.83 8.14
C VAL A 225 -10.84 12.06 9.46
N GLY A 226 -9.71 11.44 9.80
CA GLY A 226 -9.56 10.58 10.97
C GLY A 226 -10.31 9.25 10.84
N ALA A 227 -10.46 8.74 9.62
CA ALA A 227 -11.13 7.47 9.36
C ALA A 227 -10.46 6.30 10.08
N ASP A 228 -9.15 6.29 10.17
CA ASP A 228 -8.39 5.26 10.86
C ASP A 228 -8.71 5.22 12.36
N LEU A 229 -8.78 6.39 13.00
CA LEU A 229 -9.20 6.50 14.40
C LEU A 229 -10.64 6.01 14.61
N ARG A 230 -11.56 6.32 13.68
CA ARG A 230 -12.96 5.84 13.75
C ARG A 230 -13.04 4.31 13.68
N GLN A 231 -12.13 3.66 12.96
CA GLN A 231 -11.97 2.20 12.91
C GLN A 231 -11.23 1.63 14.14
N GLY A 232 -10.74 2.51 15.03
CA GLY A 232 -9.93 2.14 16.19
C GLY A 232 -8.45 1.89 15.87
N THR A 233 -8.00 2.23 14.67
CA THR A 233 -6.58 2.12 14.29
C THR A 233 -5.82 3.31 14.86
N VAL A 234 -4.83 3.02 15.71
CA VAL A 234 -3.94 4.04 16.28
C VAL A 234 -2.72 4.15 15.38
N THR A 235 -2.55 5.34 14.77
CA THR A 235 -1.49 5.63 13.80
C THR A 235 -0.43 6.58 14.38
N LEU A 236 0.71 6.72 13.68
CA LEU A 236 1.87 7.46 14.17
C LEU A 236 1.55 8.89 14.64
N PRO A 237 0.76 9.71 13.92
CA PRO A 237 0.45 11.06 14.39
C PRO A 237 -0.20 11.07 15.78
N LEU A 238 -1.18 10.21 16.02
CA LEU A 238 -1.83 10.13 17.34
C LEU A 238 -0.87 9.62 18.41
N MET A 239 -0.07 8.61 18.11
CA MET A 239 0.93 8.07 19.04
C MET A 239 1.93 9.14 19.51
N LEU A 240 2.43 9.95 18.58
CA LEU A 240 3.34 11.05 18.88
C LEU A 240 2.65 12.14 19.69
N ALA A 241 1.43 12.53 19.32
CA ALA A 241 0.65 13.53 20.07
C ALA A 241 0.33 13.07 21.51
N LEU A 242 0.08 11.77 21.73
CA LEU A 242 -0.12 11.19 23.06
C LEU A 242 1.14 11.23 23.96
N GLN A 243 2.31 11.48 23.38
CA GLN A 243 3.57 11.68 24.12
C GLN A 243 3.86 13.16 24.37
N GLU A 244 3.16 14.09 23.73
CA GLU A 244 3.39 15.54 23.87
C GLU A 244 2.65 16.11 25.09
N PRO A 245 3.36 16.64 26.13
CA PRO A 245 2.75 17.07 27.38
C PRO A 245 1.65 18.12 27.25
N SER A 246 1.68 18.92 26.20
CA SER A 246 0.73 20.02 25.95
C SER A 246 -0.66 19.52 25.55
N VAL A 247 -0.77 18.38 24.87
CA VAL A 247 -2.03 17.85 24.34
C VAL A 247 -2.38 16.47 24.88
N ALA A 248 -1.41 15.68 25.34
CA ALA A 248 -1.61 14.31 25.81
C ALA A 248 -2.73 14.15 26.88
N PRO A 249 -2.85 15.01 27.91
CA PRO A 249 -3.91 14.85 28.90
C PRO A 249 -5.31 14.97 28.31
N ALA A 250 -5.52 15.91 27.37
CA ALA A 250 -6.81 16.08 26.71
C ALA A 250 -7.10 14.93 25.73
N LEU A 251 -6.10 14.48 24.95
CA LEU A 251 -6.23 13.34 24.06
C LEU A 251 -6.59 12.07 24.82
N ARG A 252 -5.89 11.77 25.93
CA ARG A 252 -6.17 10.57 26.75
C ARG A 252 -7.59 10.60 27.35
N ALA A 253 -8.10 11.78 27.72
CA ALA A 253 -9.47 11.91 28.19
C ALA A 253 -10.48 11.62 27.08
N LEU A 254 -10.26 12.09 25.86
CA LEU A 254 -11.15 11.90 24.72
C LEU A 254 -11.18 10.43 24.28
N VAL A 255 -10.00 9.80 24.11
CA VAL A 255 -9.91 8.39 23.65
C VAL A 255 -10.38 7.39 24.71
N ALA A 256 -10.55 7.81 25.95
CA ALA A 256 -11.15 6.98 27.02
C ALA A 256 -12.68 6.91 26.93
N HIS A 257 -13.34 7.71 26.12
CA HIS A 257 -14.78 7.61 25.89
C HIS A 257 -15.11 6.37 25.05
N GLU A 258 -16.01 5.53 25.54
CA GLU A 258 -16.48 4.35 24.82
C GLU A 258 -18.02 4.30 24.76
N PRO A 259 -18.64 4.42 23.59
CA PRO A 259 -18.03 4.79 22.31
C PRO A 259 -17.63 6.27 22.25
N MET A 260 -16.59 6.58 21.46
CA MET A 260 -16.28 7.97 21.10
C MET A 260 -17.40 8.56 20.24
N THR A 261 -17.78 9.80 20.52
CA THR A 261 -18.72 10.56 19.69
C THR A 261 -18.04 11.16 18.46
N ASP A 262 -18.82 11.65 17.48
CA ASP A 262 -18.26 12.38 16.34
C ASP A 262 -17.49 13.63 16.79
N ALA A 263 -18.00 14.34 17.81
CA ALA A 263 -17.32 15.49 18.38
C ALA A 263 -15.97 15.12 19.04
N ASP A 264 -15.89 13.96 19.70
CA ASP A 264 -14.61 13.47 20.25
C ASP A 264 -13.60 13.20 19.14
N HIS A 265 -14.01 12.55 18.03
CA HIS A 265 -13.15 12.30 16.89
C HIS A 265 -12.64 13.59 16.26
N GLU A 266 -13.52 14.57 16.04
CA GLU A 266 -13.14 15.88 15.49
C GLU A 266 -12.16 16.61 16.40
N GLU A 267 -12.36 16.56 17.71
CA GLU A 267 -11.47 17.21 18.68
C GLU A 267 -10.10 16.51 18.75
N VAL A 268 -10.05 15.17 18.67
CA VAL A 268 -8.79 14.42 18.60
C VAL A 268 -8.01 14.85 17.34
N VAL A 269 -8.65 14.86 16.16
CA VAL A 269 -8.02 15.32 14.92
C VAL A 269 -7.48 16.73 15.08
N ARG A 270 -8.29 17.65 15.62
CA ARG A 270 -7.87 19.04 15.84
C ARG A 270 -6.65 19.15 16.75
N LEU A 271 -6.61 18.39 17.85
CA LEU A 271 -5.49 18.41 18.79
C LEU A 271 -4.22 17.80 18.19
N VAL A 272 -4.34 16.70 17.44
CA VAL A 272 -3.21 16.10 16.72
C VAL A 272 -2.63 17.08 15.71
N CYS A 273 -3.47 17.73 14.89
CA CYS A 273 -3.02 18.71 13.91
C CYS A 273 -2.43 19.99 14.54
N ALA A 274 -2.83 20.34 15.77
CA ALA A 274 -2.31 21.50 16.49
C ALA A 274 -1.00 21.21 17.26
N SER A 275 -0.58 19.96 17.32
CA SER A 275 0.66 19.51 17.99
C SER A 275 1.84 19.45 17.01
N SER A 276 3.03 19.12 17.51
CA SER A 276 4.20 18.84 16.68
C SER A 276 4.21 17.43 16.05
N ALA A 277 3.19 16.62 16.32
CA ALA A 277 3.15 15.21 15.92
C ALA A 277 3.13 15.01 14.40
N ILE A 278 2.41 15.89 13.67
CA ILE A 278 2.37 15.84 12.20
C ILE A 278 3.77 16.06 11.63
N GLU A 279 4.44 17.14 12.03
CA GLU A 279 5.81 17.46 11.56
C GLU A 279 6.80 16.32 11.87
N HIS A 280 6.71 15.71 13.06
CA HIS A 280 7.56 14.60 13.43
C HIS A 280 7.25 13.33 12.62
N ALA A 281 5.98 13.04 12.29
CA ALA A 281 5.61 11.92 11.44
C ALA A 281 6.09 12.15 9.98
N GLU A 282 5.92 13.34 9.44
CA GLU A 282 6.44 13.73 8.12
C GLU A 282 7.97 13.60 8.05
N ALA A 283 8.69 14.02 9.09
CA ALA A 283 10.14 13.87 9.18
C ALA A 283 10.57 12.40 9.15
N GLN A 284 9.83 11.49 9.80
CA GLN A 284 10.09 10.05 9.73
C GLN A 284 9.84 9.49 8.33
N ALA A 285 8.73 9.87 7.67
CA ALA A 285 8.47 9.46 6.28
C ALA A 285 9.59 9.93 5.35
N HIS A 286 10.05 11.16 5.53
CA HIS A 286 11.15 11.73 4.74
C HIS A 286 12.47 10.98 4.98
N ASP A 287 12.82 10.62 6.22
CA ASP A 287 14.02 9.79 6.51
C ASP A 287 13.99 8.46 5.75
N PHE A 288 12.86 7.77 5.76
CA PHE A 288 12.69 6.54 4.99
C PHE A 288 12.88 6.77 3.48
N ALA A 289 12.33 7.83 2.92
CA ALA A 289 12.48 8.18 1.51
C ALA A 289 13.93 8.53 1.13
N VAL A 290 14.66 9.27 1.97
CA VAL A 290 16.09 9.58 1.77
C VAL A 290 16.93 8.30 1.79
N ARG A 291 16.66 7.40 2.72
CA ARG A 291 17.36 6.10 2.81
C ARG A 291 17.03 5.20 1.61
N ALA A 292 15.79 5.25 1.10
CA ALA A 292 15.41 4.55 -0.12
C ALA A 292 16.20 5.08 -1.33
N ARG A 293 16.25 6.39 -1.52
CA ARG A 293 17.03 7.03 -2.59
C ARG A 293 18.49 6.60 -2.57
N ALA A 294 19.10 6.46 -1.40
CA ALA A 294 20.49 6.02 -1.26
C ALA A 294 20.74 4.62 -1.85
N GLN A 295 19.73 3.73 -1.88
CA GLN A 295 19.87 2.40 -2.50
C GLN A 295 20.06 2.47 -4.01
N LEU A 296 19.55 3.51 -4.64
CA LEU A 296 19.64 3.70 -6.10
C LEU A 296 21.05 4.05 -6.58
N ALA A 297 21.96 4.38 -5.67
CA ALA A 297 23.39 4.59 -5.98
C ALA A 297 24.09 3.32 -6.54
N ALA A 298 23.46 2.14 -6.38
CA ALA A 298 23.95 0.88 -6.96
C ALA A 298 23.71 0.75 -8.48
N PHE A 299 23.01 1.71 -9.10
CA PHE A 299 22.56 1.66 -10.50
C PHE A 299 23.12 2.82 -11.30
N ASP A 300 23.42 2.57 -12.58
CA ASP A 300 23.81 3.59 -13.54
C ASP A 300 22.63 4.53 -13.85
N ASP A 301 22.95 5.73 -14.34
CA ASP A 301 21.95 6.72 -14.73
C ASP A 301 21.06 6.17 -15.84
N SER A 302 19.74 6.24 -15.63
CA SER A 302 18.73 5.77 -16.57
C SER A 302 17.38 6.41 -16.29
N PRO A 303 16.46 6.49 -17.28
CA PRO A 303 15.12 7.03 -17.06
C PRO A 303 14.34 6.30 -15.95
N SER A 304 14.56 4.99 -15.79
CA SER A 304 13.91 4.19 -14.74
C SER A 304 14.46 4.53 -13.36
N ARG A 305 15.78 4.67 -13.22
CA ARG A 305 16.42 5.13 -11.98
C ARG A 305 15.92 6.53 -11.60
N ASP A 306 15.96 7.48 -12.55
CA ASP A 306 15.48 8.85 -12.32
C ASP A 306 14.01 8.85 -11.85
N THR A 307 13.18 7.97 -12.43
CA THR A 307 11.78 7.84 -12.02
C THR A 307 11.66 7.27 -10.61
N LEU A 308 12.46 6.24 -10.24
CA LEU A 308 12.48 5.71 -8.87
C LEU A 308 12.96 6.77 -7.86
N GLU A 309 13.91 7.64 -8.23
CA GLU A 309 14.30 8.78 -7.37
C GLU A 309 13.14 9.76 -7.17
N ARG A 310 12.39 10.08 -8.23
CA ARG A 310 11.18 10.93 -8.16
C ARG A 310 10.04 10.28 -7.37
N VAL A 311 9.96 8.95 -7.34
CA VAL A 311 9.02 8.22 -6.47
C VAL A 311 9.29 8.52 -5.00
N CYS A 312 10.56 8.67 -4.58
CA CYS A 312 10.91 9.04 -3.21
C CYS A 312 10.29 10.39 -2.81
N ASP A 313 10.38 11.39 -3.70
CA ASP A 313 9.78 12.71 -3.46
C ASP A 313 8.25 12.62 -3.46
N TYR A 314 7.68 11.96 -4.47
CA TYR A 314 6.24 11.80 -4.61
C TYR A 314 5.57 11.20 -3.37
N VAL A 315 6.19 10.17 -2.78
CA VAL A 315 5.60 9.47 -1.63
C VAL A 315 5.42 10.38 -0.42
N VAL A 316 6.35 11.32 -0.20
CA VAL A 316 6.31 12.23 0.96
C VAL A 316 5.64 13.58 0.66
N GLU A 317 5.54 14.00 -0.60
CA GLU A 317 4.96 15.29 -1.00
C GLU A 317 3.49 15.20 -1.46
N ARG A 318 2.97 13.99 -1.64
CA ARG A 318 1.58 13.79 -2.11
C ARG A 318 0.57 14.36 -1.12
N ARG A 319 -0.55 14.86 -1.67
CA ARG A 319 -1.67 15.41 -0.89
C ARG A 319 -2.93 14.52 -0.93
N SER A 320 -2.87 13.44 -1.70
CA SER A 320 -3.99 12.49 -1.88
C SER A 320 -3.49 11.15 -2.42
#